data_df94e7f1419bc21760587300bb59e487
#
_entry.id   df94e7f1419bc21760587300bb59e487
#
_cell.length_a   1.000
_cell.length_b   1.000
_cell.length_c   1.000
_cell.angle_alpha   90.00
_cell.angle_beta   90.00
_cell.angle_gamma   90.00
#
_symmetry.space_group_name_H-M   'P 1'
#
loop_
_entity.id
_entity.type
_entity.pdbx_description
1 polymer ?
#
loop_
_entity_poly.entity_id
_entity_poly.type
_entity_poly.pdbx_seq_one_letter_code
_entity_poly.pdbx_strand_id
1 'polypeptide(L)'
;MRSSSAIVRVLNRTMALELLTHEGRAAGAVGINTRTGEIIVCEAKAVILAAGGTARFGLPNNGYLYGVYDYPGNTGDGYCLAYRAGAALSGFEYTLIYYIVKDINAPLLYITLTRGGKLLNAFGIDKSREHPSIKSMLVDHHREGSGPMRILLSHLPEQRIREIEEILFTTERPVQERFYRGRGVDFRSGEIELWPTECFLCGGHGLTGVRVGAGAMSTLPGLYAAGDTSLVARGHLTGAFVFGEIAAESATEHAARTGAADIDPGQAACVVRARNARMAQGANPVPVQEFEYKVRRMINDYIVPPKNEYKLDRALWWMDRFRKELSGLVRVRTVHDLFKAYEIENIIQCATLSAVASKERKESRWGMWHFRTDYPERNDREWTKHIVLTRGESPEDVRVSHVSVDTMGGGA
;
A
#
# COMPACT_ATOMS: atom_id res chain seq x y z
N MET A 1 -22.94 -32.79 6.70
CA MET A 1 -21.70 -32.24 6.09
C MET A 1 -20.51 -32.74 6.90
N ARG A 2 -19.65 -33.60 6.37
CA ARG A 2 -18.42 -34.03 7.04
C ARG A 2 -17.44 -32.89 6.87
N SER A 3 -17.02 -32.26 7.99
CA SER A 3 -15.88 -31.36 7.99
C SER A 3 -14.65 -32.19 7.67
N SER A 4 -14.15 -32.10 6.44
CA SER A 4 -12.79 -32.50 6.17
C SER A 4 -11.92 -31.57 7.01
N SER A 5 -11.27 -32.10 8.01
CA SER A 5 -10.25 -31.36 8.78
C SER A 5 -9.08 -31.10 7.85
N ALA A 6 -9.15 -30.03 7.06
CA ALA A 6 -8.01 -29.54 6.33
C ALA A 6 -6.93 -29.21 7.38
N ILE A 7 -5.76 -29.85 7.26
CA ILE A 7 -4.64 -29.59 8.16
C ILE A 7 -4.10 -28.21 7.78
N VAL A 8 -4.53 -27.20 8.51
CA VAL A 8 -3.99 -25.83 8.38
C VAL A 8 -2.76 -25.71 9.28
N ARG A 9 -1.61 -25.42 8.69
CA ARG A 9 -0.39 -25.08 9.41
C ARG A 9 -0.16 -23.58 9.38
N VAL A 10 -0.17 -22.94 10.57
CA VAL A 10 0.12 -21.52 10.72
C VAL A 10 1.60 -21.34 11.06
N LEU A 11 2.32 -20.58 10.26
CA LEU A 11 3.72 -20.21 10.48
C LEU A 11 3.78 -18.79 11.07
N ASN A 12 3.66 -18.69 12.39
CA ASN A 12 3.74 -17.42 13.08
C ASN A 12 5.14 -16.79 12.98
N ARG A 13 5.19 -15.44 12.95
CA ARG A 13 6.45 -14.66 12.90
C ARG A 13 7.33 -15.03 11.70
N THR A 14 6.71 -15.34 10.60
CA THR A 14 7.40 -15.67 9.36
C THR A 14 7.11 -14.58 8.33
N MET A 15 8.16 -13.91 7.86
CA MET A 15 8.11 -12.94 6.77
C MET A 15 8.45 -13.67 5.48
N ALA A 16 7.59 -13.58 4.47
CA ALA A 16 7.90 -14.07 3.13
C ALA A 16 8.95 -13.17 2.46
N LEU A 17 9.98 -13.76 1.88
CA LEU A 17 11.09 -13.05 1.24
C LEU A 17 11.04 -13.14 -0.27
N GLU A 18 10.80 -14.35 -0.81
CA GLU A 18 10.74 -14.61 -2.26
C GLU A 18 9.68 -15.67 -2.58
N LEU A 19 9.10 -15.58 -3.78
CA LEU A 19 8.32 -16.66 -4.34
C LEU A 19 9.24 -17.66 -5.08
N LEU A 20 8.93 -18.93 -4.92
CA LEU A 20 9.54 -19.99 -5.71
C LEU A 20 8.79 -20.15 -7.02
N THR A 21 9.51 -20.31 -8.11
CA THR A 21 8.94 -20.50 -9.44
C THR A 21 9.47 -21.75 -10.11
N HIS A 22 8.66 -22.39 -10.93
CA HIS A 22 9.04 -23.55 -11.73
C HIS A 22 8.31 -23.49 -13.06
N GLU A 23 9.02 -23.58 -14.17
CA GLU A 23 8.48 -23.55 -15.52
C GLU A 23 7.48 -22.40 -15.77
N GLY A 24 7.80 -21.19 -15.31
CA GLY A 24 6.96 -20.00 -15.50
C GLY A 24 5.71 -19.95 -14.65
N ARG A 25 5.57 -20.74 -13.58
CA ARG A 25 4.47 -20.70 -12.61
C ARG A 25 4.96 -20.54 -11.17
N ALA A 26 4.11 -20.06 -10.30
CA ALA A 26 4.37 -20.04 -8.86
C ALA A 26 4.39 -21.50 -8.32
N ALA A 27 5.38 -21.80 -7.48
CA ALA A 27 5.63 -23.14 -6.96
C ALA A 27 5.86 -23.16 -5.44
N GLY A 28 5.76 -22.01 -4.76
CA GLY A 28 5.96 -21.90 -3.33
C GLY A 28 6.51 -20.55 -2.91
N ALA A 29 7.04 -20.50 -1.69
CA ALA A 29 7.67 -19.31 -1.14
C ALA A 29 8.82 -19.67 -0.19
N VAL A 30 9.78 -18.76 -0.07
CA VAL A 30 10.81 -18.78 0.96
C VAL A 30 10.52 -17.66 1.95
N GLY A 31 10.53 -17.99 3.24
CA GLY A 31 10.34 -17.04 4.33
C GLY A 31 11.47 -17.10 5.34
N ILE A 32 11.46 -16.14 6.26
CA ILE A 32 12.36 -16.06 7.40
C ILE A 32 11.57 -15.92 8.70
N ASN A 33 11.95 -16.70 9.69
CA ASN A 33 11.42 -16.48 11.05
C ASN A 33 12.03 -15.21 11.63
N THR A 34 11.20 -14.23 11.98
CA THR A 34 11.62 -12.89 12.42
C THR A 34 12.23 -12.85 13.83
N ARG A 35 12.22 -13.98 14.56
CA ARG A 35 12.90 -14.13 15.86
C ARG A 35 14.22 -14.86 15.76
N THR A 36 14.22 -15.99 15.05
CA THR A 36 15.38 -16.89 15.00
C THR A 36 16.28 -16.65 13.80
N GLY A 37 15.76 -16.01 12.75
CA GLY A 37 16.47 -15.86 11.47
C GLY A 37 16.53 -17.15 10.65
N GLU A 38 15.79 -18.18 11.05
CA GLU A 38 15.68 -19.44 10.32
C GLU A 38 14.96 -19.24 8.98
N ILE A 39 15.51 -19.82 7.93
CA ILE A 39 14.89 -19.82 6.60
C ILE A 39 13.90 -20.99 6.53
N ILE A 40 12.70 -20.69 6.05
CA ILE A 40 11.61 -21.63 5.87
C ILE A 40 11.28 -21.70 4.39
N VAL A 41 11.27 -22.90 3.83
CA VAL A 41 10.88 -23.16 2.45
C VAL A 41 9.50 -23.83 2.46
N CYS A 42 8.57 -23.26 1.72
CA CYS A 42 7.22 -23.80 1.53
C CYS A 42 7.00 -24.10 0.05
N GLU A 43 6.94 -25.36 -0.31
CA GLU A 43 6.52 -25.79 -1.64
C GLU A 43 5.01 -25.80 -1.74
N ALA A 44 4.47 -25.33 -2.86
CA ALA A 44 3.02 -25.24 -3.06
C ALA A 44 2.65 -25.36 -4.55
N LYS A 45 1.49 -25.88 -4.82
CA LYS A 45 0.90 -25.94 -6.17
C LYS A 45 0.25 -24.62 -6.58
N ALA A 46 -0.14 -23.82 -5.61
CA ALA A 46 -0.69 -22.48 -5.77
C ALA A 46 -0.30 -21.60 -4.58
N VAL A 47 -0.14 -20.30 -4.81
CA VAL A 47 0.18 -19.29 -3.77
C VAL A 47 -0.86 -18.17 -3.83
N ILE A 48 -1.41 -17.79 -2.68
CA ILE A 48 -2.31 -16.64 -2.55
C ILE A 48 -1.61 -15.55 -1.75
N LEU A 49 -1.46 -14.36 -2.33
CA LEU A 49 -0.94 -13.18 -1.67
C LEU A 49 -2.10 -12.36 -1.08
N ALA A 50 -2.08 -12.18 0.23
CA ALA A 50 -3.03 -11.36 1.00
C ALA A 50 -2.29 -10.51 2.05
N ALA A 51 -1.14 -9.95 1.66
CA ALA A 51 -0.18 -9.30 2.55
C ALA A 51 -0.45 -7.79 2.77
N GLY A 52 -1.61 -7.29 2.35
CA GLY A 52 -1.94 -5.87 2.47
C GLY A 52 -1.22 -5.00 1.44
N GLY A 53 -1.19 -3.68 1.71
CA GLY A 53 -0.56 -2.67 0.87
C GLY A 53 0.84 -2.25 1.34
N THR A 54 1.15 -0.96 1.15
CA THR A 54 2.40 -0.34 1.62
C THR A 54 2.06 0.82 2.56
N ALA A 55 1.58 0.53 3.76
CA ALA A 55 1.19 1.56 4.73
C ALA A 55 2.40 2.36 5.25
N ARG A 56 3.52 1.70 5.51
CA ARG A 56 4.76 2.34 5.96
C ARG A 56 5.60 2.83 4.76
N PHE A 57 5.06 3.76 3.98
CA PHE A 57 5.67 4.28 2.76
C PHE A 57 6.26 5.68 2.97
N GLY A 58 5.41 6.72 3.10
CA GLY A 58 5.86 8.05 3.48
C GLY A 58 6.09 8.20 4.99
N LEU A 59 6.65 9.35 5.41
CA LEU A 59 6.73 9.72 6.82
C LEU A 59 5.36 10.12 7.36
N PRO A 60 5.08 9.87 8.63
CA PRO A 60 3.84 10.31 9.26
C PRO A 60 3.75 11.83 9.30
N ASN A 61 2.57 12.35 9.00
CA ASN A 61 2.27 13.78 9.06
C ASN A 61 1.57 14.18 10.37
N ASN A 62 1.18 13.22 11.19
CA ASN A 62 0.52 13.45 12.46
C ASN A 62 1.31 12.79 13.61
N GLY A 63 0.96 13.12 14.85
CA GLY A 63 1.68 12.70 16.05
C GLY A 63 1.56 11.23 16.42
N TYR A 64 1.33 10.34 15.48
CA TYR A 64 1.25 8.91 15.78
C TYR A 64 2.57 8.32 16.18
N LEU A 65 2.55 7.58 17.28
CA LEU A 65 3.71 6.86 17.78
C LEU A 65 4.31 5.89 16.75
N TYR A 66 3.45 5.22 15.99
CA TYR A 66 3.86 4.25 14.96
C TYR A 66 3.85 4.83 13.54
N GLY A 67 3.34 6.04 13.38
CA GLY A 67 3.49 6.83 12.16
C GLY A 67 2.84 6.29 10.91
N VAL A 68 1.73 5.55 11.04
CA VAL A 68 0.96 5.08 9.89
C VAL A 68 -0.54 5.01 10.21
N TYR A 69 -1.35 5.31 9.20
CA TYR A 69 -2.80 5.22 9.28
C TYR A 69 -3.29 3.78 9.36
N ASP A 70 -2.67 2.92 8.58
CA ASP A 70 -2.98 1.50 8.47
C ASP A 70 -1.97 0.66 9.28
N TYR A 71 -1.79 -0.62 8.98
CA TYR A 71 -0.91 -1.50 9.73
C TYR A 71 0.58 -1.22 9.45
N PRO A 72 1.41 -0.93 10.47
CA PRO A 72 2.82 -0.53 10.28
C PRO A 72 3.73 -1.66 9.76
N GLY A 73 3.28 -2.91 9.80
CA GLY A 73 3.98 -4.05 9.20
C GLY A 73 3.84 -4.12 7.69
N ASN A 74 2.93 -3.35 7.08
CA ASN A 74 2.71 -3.35 5.65
C ASN A 74 3.75 -2.49 4.94
N THR A 75 4.73 -3.12 4.30
CA THR A 75 5.84 -2.49 3.58
C THR A 75 5.87 -2.77 2.08
N GLY A 76 4.76 -3.33 1.56
CA GLY A 76 4.64 -3.67 0.15
C GLY A 76 5.16 -5.06 -0.20
N ASP A 77 5.26 -5.94 0.78
CA ASP A 77 5.80 -7.28 0.62
C ASP A 77 5.10 -8.06 -0.49
N GLY A 78 3.77 -8.06 -0.51
CA GLY A 78 2.97 -8.74 -1.53
C GLY A 78 3.24 -8.20 -2.94
N TYR A 79 3.40 -6.90 -3.09
CA TYR A 79 3.75 -6.27 -4.37
C TYR A 79 5.13 -6.67 -4.84
N CYS A 80 6.11 -6.60 -3.94
CA CYS A 80 7.50 -6.93 -4.26
C CYS A 80 7.69 -8.40 -4.58
N LEU A 81 7.05 -9.31 -3.82
CA LEU A 81 7.04 -10.74 -4.10
C LEU A 81 6.48 -11.05 -5.49
N ALA A 82 5.31 -10.50 -5.83
CA ALA A 82 4.68 -10.69 -7.12
C ALA A 82 5.54 -10.14 -8.26
N TYR A 83 6.07 -8.92 -8.11
CA TYR A 83 6.91 -8.26 -9.10
C TYR A 83 8.22 -9.02 -9.36
N ARG A 84 8.93 -9.41 -8.31
CA ARG A 84 10.19 -10.19 -8.43
C ARG A 84 9.97 -11.56 -9.09
N ALA A 85 8.81 -12.17 -8.86
CA ALA A 85 8.43 -13.42 -9.51
C ALA A 85 7.97 -13.25 -10.97
N GLY A 86 7.81 -12.02 -11.46
CA GLY A 86 7.44 -11.72 -12.85
C GLY A 86 5.95 -11.42 -13.06
N ALA A 87 5.15 -11.33 -12.01
CA ALA A 87 3.75 -10.92 -12.15
C ALA A 87 3.63 -9.41 -12.44
N ALA A 88 2.62 -9.03 -13.20
CA ALA A 88 2.35 -7.64 -13.56
C ALA A 88 1.67 -6.89 -12.40
N LEU A 89 2.09 -5.65 -12.21
CA LEU A 89 1.52 -4.69 -11.26
C LEU A 89 0.89 -3.51 -12.01
N SER A 90 -0.02 -2.78 -11.36
CA SER A 90 -0.60 -1.57 -11.93
C SER A 90 -1.04 -0.58 -10.85
N GLY A 91 -1.23 0.69 -11.25
CA GLY A 91 -1.76 1.74 -10.38
C GLY A 91 -0.75 2.34 -9.41
N PHE A 92 0.53 2.10 -9.57
CA PHE A 92 1.59 2.61 -8.69
C PHE A 92 1.79 4.13 -8.76
N GLU A 93 1.24 4.79 -9.76
CA GLU A 93 1.15 6.25 -9.83
C GLU A 93 0.17 6.85 -8.82
N TYR A 94 -0.78 6.07 -8.31
CA TYR A 94 -1.83 6.53 -7.38
C TYR A 94 -1.40 6.37 -5.93
N THR A 95 -0.76 7.40 -5.43
CA THR A 95 -0.35 7.49 -4.02
C THR A 95 -1.50 8.05 -3.17
N LEU A 96 -1.83 7.35 -2.11
CA LEU A 96 -2.97 7.70 -1.24
C LEU A 96 -2.53 8.60 -0.10
N ILE A 97 -3.32 9.62 0.17
CA ILE A 97 -3.28 10.41 1.39
C ILE A 97 -4.73 10.61 1.82
N TYR A 98 -5.05 10.33 3.07
CA TYR A 98 -6.35 10.63 3.67
C TYR A 98 -6.26 11.76 4.66
N TYR A 99 -7.43 12.31 5.03
CA TYR A 99 -7.56 13.20 6.17
C TYR A 99 -8.23 12.45 7.32
N ILE A 100 -7.61 12.56 8.47
CA ILE A 100 -8.07 11.98 9.72
C ILE A 100 -8.15 13.06 10.80
N VAL A 101 -8.83 12.77 11.87
CA VAL A 101 -8.84 13.66 13.05
C VAL A 101 -7.43 13.76 13.61
N LYS A 102 -6.98 14.98 13.80
CA LYS A 102 -5.66 15.27 14.38
C LYS A 102 -5.47 14.52 15.69
N ASP A 103 -4.32 13.86 15.83
CA ASP A 103 -3.92 13.10 17.02
C ASP A 103 -4.85 11.93 17.39
N ILE A 104 -5.81 11.62 16.54
CA ILE A 104 -6.69 10.45 16.68
C ILE A 104 -6.75 9.74 15.34
N ASN A 105 -6.27 8.53 15.23
CA ASN A 105 -6.28 7.76 13.98
C ASN A 105 -7.70 7.35 13.55
N ALA A 106 -8.56 8.33 13.28
CA ALA A 106 -9.96 8.12 12.99
C ALA A 106 -10.38 8.79 11.68
N PRO A 107 -10.94 8.04 10.74
CA PRO A 107 -11.61 8.59 9.57
C PRO A 107 -12.97 9.14 9.99
N LEU A 108 -13.07 10.45 10.11
CA LEU A 108 -14.35 11.12 10.45
C LEU A 108 -15.05 11.67 9.21
N LEU A 109 -14.31 12.04 8.20
CA LEU A 109 -14.74 12.90 7.12
C LEU A 109 -15.93 12.32 6.31
N TYR A 110 -15.87 11.08 5.87
CA TYR A 110 -16.93 10.48 5.07
C TYR A 110 -18.22 10.21 5.86
N ILE A 111 -18.11 9.94 7.17
CA ILE A 111 -19.25 9.72 8.04
C ILE A 111 -20.01 11.05 8.22
N THR A 112 -19.30 12.14 8.40
CA THR A 112 -19.87 13.45 8.75
C THR A 112 -20.39 14.22 7.54
N LEU A 113 -19.65 14.25 6.43
CA LEU A 113 -20.07 15.01 5.24
C LEU A 113 -21.36 14.48 4.62
N THR A 114 -21.54 13.15 4.58
CA THR A 114 -22.78 12.54 4.09
C THR A 114 -23.98 12.79 5.00
N ARG A 115 -23.75 13.29 6.22
CA ARG A 115 -24.77 13.60 7.23
C ARG A 115 -24.93 15.10 7.50
N GLY A 116 -24.41 15.93 6.59
CA GLY A 116 -24.57 17.38 6.63
C GLY A 116 -23.51 18.12 7.43
N GLY A 117 -22.42 17.47 7.82
CA GLY A 117 -21.26 18.14 8.40
C GLY A 117 -20.65 19.13 7.42
N LYS A 118 -20.10 20.23 7.93
CA LYS A 118 -19.40 21.23 7.12
C LYS A 118 -17.91 21.03 7.19
N LEU A 119 -17.25 21.19 6.05
CA LEU A 119 -15.81 21.18 5.92
C LEU A 119 -15.30 22.60 5.77
N LEU A 120 -14.63 23.11 6.78
CA LEU A 120 -14.10 24.46 6.81
C LEU A 120 -12.61 24.47 6.50
N ASN A 121 -12.15 25.47 5.73
CA ASN A 121 -10.73 25.74 5.59
C ASN A 121 -10.21 26.60 6.77
N ALA A 122 -8.91 26.97 6.76
CA ALA A 122 -8.30 27.80 7.79
C ALA A 122 -8.97 29.16 7.97
N PHE A 123 -9.63 29.69 6.94
CA PHE A 123 -10.31 30.98 6.94
C PHE A 123 -11.79 30.88 7.33
N GLY A 124 -12.28 29.70 7.71
CA GLY A 124 -13.68 29.47 8.08
C GLY A 124 -14.64 29.35 6.88
N ILE A 125 -14.12 29.27 5.66
CA ILE A 125 -14.93 29.12 4.45
C ILE A 125 -15.39 27.66 4.32
N ASP A 126 -16.72 27.48 4.15
CA ASP A 126 -17.30 26.16 3.97
C ASP A 126 -17.00 25.61 2.56
N LYS A 127 -16.23 24.55 2.51
CA LYS A 127 -15.80 23.85 1.30
C LYS A 127 -16.61 22.57 1.02
N SER A 128 -17.63 22.25 1.82
CA SER A 128 -18.38 20.99 1.73
C SER A 128 -19.06 20.78 0.38
N ARG A 129 -19.49 21.85 -0.27
CA ARG A 129 -20.20 21.80 -1.56
C ARG A 129 -19.28 21.91 -2.78
N GLU A 130 -18.13 22.54 -2.63
CA GLU A 130 -17.14 22.72 -3.68
C GLU A 130 -16.33 21.42 -3.92
N HIS A 131 -16.28 20.57 -2.91
CA HIS A 131 -15.48 19.34 -2.92
C HIS A 131 -16.35 18.11 -2.69
N PRO A 132 -17.04 17.61 -3.71
CA PRO A 132 -17.84 16.39 -3.61
C PRO A 132 -16.98 15.15 -3.31
N SER A 133 -15.65 15.29 -3.30
CA SER A 133 -14.73 14.21 -2.92
C SER A 133 -13.58 14.73 -2.04
N ILE A 134 -13.17 13.92 -1.08
CA ILE A 134 -11.97 14.10 -0.24
C ILE A 134 -10.72 14.44 -1.07
N LYS A 135 -10.67 13.97 -2.30
CA LYS A 135 -9.51 14.09 -3.21
C LYS A 135 -9.30 15.51 -3.73
N SER A 136 -10.39 16.23 -4.04
CA SER A 136 -10.30 17.62 -4.50
C SER A 136 -9.87 18.55 -3.36
N MET A 137 -10.34 18.30 -2.15
CA MET A 137 -9.99 19.05 -0.96
C MET A 137 -8.49 19.07 -0.67
N LEU A 138 -7.81 17.92 -0.88
CA LEU A 138 -6.36 17.84 -0.70
C LEU A 138 -5.59 18.73 -1.70
N VAL A 139 -6.09 18.83 -2.92
CA VAL A 139 -5.49 19.71 -3.94
C VAL A 139 -5.53 21.17 -3.50
N ASP A 140 -6.68 21.64 -3.04
CA ASP A 140 -6.84 23.03 -2.63
C ASP A 140 -6.03 23.36 -1.38
N HIS A 141 -6.02 22.46 -0.40
CA HIS A 141 -5.19 22.62 0.78
C HIS A 141 -3.70 22.79 0.43
N HIS A 142 -3.19 21.96 -0.46
CA HIS A 142 -1.78 22.04 -0.87
C HIS A 142 -1.46 23.18 -1.85
N ARG A 143 -2.40 23.52 -2.74
CA ARG A 143 -2.19 24.56 -3.76
C ARG A 143 -2.40 25.98 -3.22
N GLU A 144 -3.39 26.17 -2.37
CA GLU A 144 -3.84 27.49 -1.89
C GLU A 144 -3.28 27.82 -0.50
N GLY A 145 -2.64 26.86 0.18
CA GLY A 145 -2.19 27.04 1.56
C GLY A 145 -3.34 27.34 2.52
N SER A 146 -4.54 26.81 2.24
CA SER A 146 -5.77 27.10 2.99
C SER A 146 -6.04 26.16 4.17
N GLY A 147 -5.07 25.31 4.52
CA GLY A 147 -5.15 24.44 5.71
C GLY A 147 -4.84 25.16 7.02
N PRO A 148 -5.12 24.54 8.19
CA PRO A 148 -5.72 23.21 8.32
C PRO A 148 -7.20 23.17 7.96
N MET A 149 -7.66 21.99 7.50
CA MET A 149 -9.09 21.75 7.29
C MET A 149 -9.73 21.30 8.60
N ARG A 150 -11.01 21.65 8.80
CA ARG A 150 -11.76 21.38 10.03
C ARG A 150 -13.17 20.92 9.71
N ILE A 151 -13.70 20.00 10.52
CA ILE A 151 -15.11 19.59 10.48
C ILE A 151 -15.89 20.36 11.51
N LEU A 152 -17.02 20.94 11.11
CA LEU A 152 -18.01 21.56 11.99
C LEU A 152 -19.28 20.70 12.00
N LEU A 153 -19.73 20.30 13.19
CA LEU A 153 -20.94 19.50 13.40
C LEU A 153 -21.95 20.19 14.33
N SER A 154 -21.53 21.20 15.08
CA SER A 154 -22.36 21.88 16.10
C SER A 154 -23.64 22.54 15.57
N HIS A 155 -23.74 22.74 14.25
CA HIS A 155 -24.96 23.26 13.60
C HIS A 155 -26.01 22.17 13.31
N LEU A 156 -25.64 20.89 13.49
CA LEU A 156 -26.54 19.77 13.23
C LEU A 156 -27.52 19.55 14.40
N PRO A 157 -28.72 19.03 14.13
CA PRO A 157 -29.64 18.59 15.18
C PRO A 157 -28.98 17.50 16.04
N GLU A 158 -29.27 17.50 17.34
CA GLU A 158 -28.74 16.55 18.32
C GLU A 158 -28.90 15.08 17.88
N GLN A 159 -30.04 14.74 17.30
CA GLN A 159 -30.29 13.39 16.77
C GLN A 159 -29.27 12.98 15.70
N ARG A 160 -28.88 13.93 14.83
CA ARG A 160 -27.89 13.65 13.78
C ARG A 160 -26.48 13.48 14.36
N ILE A 161 -26.12 14.23 15.38
CA ILE A 161 -24.84 14.09 16.07
C ILE A 161 -24.77 12.72 16.75
N ARG A 162 -25.83 12.29 17.42
CA ARG A 162 -25.89 10.94 18.02
C ARG A 162 -25.77 9.81 17.01
N GLU A 163 -26.39 9.94 15.84
CA GLU A 163 -26.23 8.98 14.75
C GLU A 163 -24.76 8.86 14.29
N ILE A 164 -24.05 9.99 14.18
CA ILE A 164 -22.62 10.02 13.83
C ILE A 164 -21.79 9.34 14.92
N GLU A 165 -22.06 9.65 16.19
CA GLU A 165 -21.38 9.04 17.35
C GLU A 165 -21.62 7.53 17.41
N GLU A 166 -22.85 7.08 17.20
CA GLU A 166 -23.21 5.68 17.21
C GLU A 166 -22.44 4.93 16.13
N ILE A 167 -22.46 5.41 14.88
CA ILE A 167 -21.72 4.77 13.78
C ILE A 167 -20.24 4.73 14.10
N LEU A 168 -19.66 5.85 14.52
CA LEU A 168 -18.23 5.93 14.76
C LEU A 168 -17.77 5.05 15.93
N PHE A 169 -18.51 5.07 17.05
CA PHE A 169 -18.10 4.46 18.30
C PHE A 169 -18.64 3.04 18.52
N THR A 170 -19.57 2.57 17.72
CA THR A 170 -20.05 1.17 17.82
C THR A 170 -19.63 0.31 16.64
N THR A 171 -19.57 0.87 15.44
CA THR A 171 -19.32 0.10 14.21
C THR A 171 -17.93 0.34 13.64
N GLU A 172 -17.57 1.60 13.43
CA GLU A 172 -16.32 1.91 12.71
C GLU A 172 -15.08 1.77 13.61
N ARG A 173 -15.10 2.40 14.78
CA ARG A 173 -13.94 2.49 15.68
C ARG A 173 -14.33 2.47 17.16
N PRO A 174 -14.88 1.36 17.68
CA PRO A 174 -15.40 1.31 19.06
C PRO A 174 -14.39 1.71 20.14
N VAL A 175 -13.13 1.34 19.96
CA VAL A 175 -12.07 1.66 20.95
C VAL A 175 -11.65 3.13 20.94
N GLN A 176 -12.03 3.90 19.92
CA GLN A 176 -11.56 5.28 19.79
C GLN A 176 -12.37 6.30 20.60
N GLU A 177 -13.56 5.97 21.10
CA GLU A 177 -14.36 6.86 21.93
C GLU A 177 -13.53 7.44 23.08
N ARG A 178 -12.72 6.62 23.75
CA ARG A 178 -11.83 7.05 24.83
C ARG A 178 -10.83 8.12 24.39
N PHE A 179 -10.31 8.00 23.18
CA PHE A 179 -9.35 8.97 22.63
C PHE A 179 -10.01 10.31 22.32
N TYR A 180 -11.20 10.29 21.77
CA TYR A 180 -11.99 11.51 21.55
C TYR A 180 -12.28 12.22 22.86
N ARG A 181 -12.84 11.51 23.84
CA ARG A 181 -13.13 12.04 25.17
C ARG A 181 -11.87 12.52 25.91
N GLY A 182 -10.81 11.75 25.86
CA GLY A 182 -9.53 12.10 26.52
C GLY A 182 -8.84 13.32 25.93
N ARG A 183 -9.18 13.72 24.70
CA ARG A 183 -8.71 14.93 24.03
C ARG A 183 -9.71 16.07 24.06
N GLY A 184 -10.84 15.91 24.74
CA GLY A 184 -11.89 16.93 24.84
C GLY A 184 -12.58 17.22 23.50
N VAL A 185 -12.55 16.28 22.56
CA VAL A 185 -13.28 16.44 21.29
C VAL A 185 -14.77 16.19 21.55
N ASP A 186 -15.56 17.24 21.38
CA ASP A 186 -17.03 17.21 21.47
C ASP A 186 -17.61 17.65 20.14
N PHE A 187 -18.47 16.80 19.55
CA PHE A 187 -19.12 17.09 18.27
C PHE A 187 -20.19 18.20 18.33
N ARG A 188 -20.60 18.59 19.54
CA ARG A 188 -21.57 19.64 19.79
C ARG A 188 -20.94 21.02 19.92
N SER A 189 -19.65 21.05 20.16
CA SER A 189 -18.92 22.29 20.38
C SER A 189 -17.61 22.30 19.58
N GLY A 190 -17.30 23.47 19.01
CA GLY A 190 -16.05 23.69 18.34
C GLY A 190 -15.93 23.03 16.95
N GLU A 191 -14.73 23.11 16.43
CA GLU A 191 -14.33 22.59 15.13
C GLU A 191 -13.29 21.49 15.34
N ILE A 192 -13.42 20.40 14.58
CA ILE A 192 -12.54 19.24 14.70
C ILE A 192 -11.46 19.35 13.61
N GLU A 193 -10.23 19.57 14.01
CA GLU A 193 -9.10 19.72 13.09
C GLU A 193 -8.76 18.38 12.43
N LEU A 194 -8.54 18.44 11.12
CA LEU A 194 -8.15 17.31 10.29
C LEU A 194 -6.69 17.46 9.83
N TRP A 195 -6.00 16.34 9.79
CA TRP A 195 -4.63 16.27 9.29
C TRP A 195 -4.46 15.19 8.23
N PRO A 196 -3.57 15.40 7.25
CA PRO A 196 -3.26 14.38 6.27
C PRO A 196 -2.55 13.19 6.91
N THR A 197 -2.87 12.00 6.44
CA THR A 197 -2.07 10.80 6.75
C THR A 197 -0.72 10.86 6.04
N GLU A 198 0.16 9.91 6.34
CA GLU A 198 1.28 9.59 5.47
C GLU A 198 0.78 9.17 4.08
N CYS A 199 1.70 9.25 3.11
CA CYS A 199 1.47 8.70 1.78
C CYS A 199 1.64 7.18 1.81
N PHE A 200 0.73 6.44 1.18
CA PHE A 200 0.76 4.98 1.10
C PHE A 200 0.20 4.45 -0.23
N LEU A 201 0.42 3.15 -0.50
CA LEU A 201 -0.08 2.44 -1.68
C LEU A 201 -1.01 1.31 -1.22
N CYS A 202 -2.17 1.17 -1.88
CA CYS A 202 -3.18 0.22 -1.45
C CYS A 202 -4.10 -0.16 -2.61
N GLY A 203 -4.50 -1.43 -2.69
CA GLY A 203 -5.46 -1.93 -3.66
C GLY A 203 -6.90 -1.67 -3.27
N GLY A 204 -7.32 -2.09 -2.10
CA GLY A 204 -8.71 -2.04 -1.65
C GLY A 204 -9.28 -0.64 -1.45
N HIS A 205 -8.50 0.28 -0.91
CA HIS A 205 -8.86 1.69 -0.76
C HIS A 205 -8.45 2.53 -1.97
N GLY A 206 -7.44 2.09 -2.69
CA GLY A 206 -6.79 2.78 -3.79
C GLY A 206 -6.98 2.08 -5.13
N LEU A 207 -5.93 2.19 -5.93
CA LEU A 207 -5.91 1.67 -7.29
C LEU A 207 -4.58 0.96 -7.59
N THR A 208 -3.82 0.58 -6.55
CA THR A 208 -2.47 0.02 -6.67
C THR A 208 -2.47 -1.46 -6.32
N GLY A 209 -1.93 -2.32 -7.16
CA GLY A 209 -1.84 -3.73 -6.79
C GLY A 209 -1.33 -4.67 -7.86
N VAL A 210 -1.26 -5.94 -7.49
CA VAL A 210 -1.04 -7.04 -8.42
C VAL A 210 -2.23 -7.14 -9.37
N ARG A 211 -1.97 -7.17 -10.66
CA ARG A 211 -3.02 -7.38 -11.65
C ARG A 211 -3.55 -8.80 -11.57
N VAL A 212 -4.86 -8.91 -11.46
CA VAL A 212 -5.55 -10.20 -11.39
C VAL A 212 -6.71 -10.24 -12.36
N GLY A 213 -7.05 -11.43 -12.87
CA GLY A 213 -8.26 -11.70 -13.63
C GLY A 213 -9.46 -11.95 -12.74
N ALA A 214 -10.59 -12.33 -13.36
CA ALA A 214 -11.85 -12.60 -12.67
C ALA A 214 -11.73 -13.70 -11.59
N GLY A 215 -10.86 -14.70 -11.81
CA GLY A 215 -10.54 -15.74 -10.82
C GLY A 215 -9.47 -15.36 -9.81
N ALA A 216 -9.17 -14.08 -9.63
CA ALA A 216 -8.12 -13.56 -8.75
C ALA A 216 -6.69 -14.08 -9.04
N MET A 217 -6.47 -14.79 -10.17
CA MET A 217 -5.17 -15.24 -10.63
C MET A 217 -4.41 -14.07 -11.26
N SER A 218 -3.13 -13.94 -10.92
CA SER A 218 -2.23 -12.94 -11.50
C SER A 218 -1.79 -13.33 -12.92
N THR A 219 -0.94 -12.50 -13.53
CA THR A 219 -0.30 -12.83 -14.81
C THR A 219 0.74 -13.96 -14.71
N LEU A 220 1.15 -14.33 -13.50
CA LEU A 220 1.97 -15.50 -13.24
C LEU A 220 1.06 -16.69 -12.86
N PRO A 221 0.99 -17.76 -13.65
CA PRO A 221 0.17 -18.91 -13.35
C PRO A 221 0.44 -19.49 -11.95
N GLY A 222 -0.62 -19.91 -11.25
CA GLY A 222 -0.52 -20.44 -9.89
C GLY A 222 -0.31 -19.38 -8.80
N LEU A 223 -0.16 -18.09 -9.16
CA LEU A 223 -0.11 -16.98 -8.23
C LEU A 223 -1.42 -16.20 -8.22
N TYR A 224 -2.02 -16.06 -7.05
CA TYR A 224 -3.28 -15.37 -6.80
C TYR A 224 -3.05 -14.18 -5.86
N ALA A 225 -3.91 -13.18 -5.91
CA ALA A 225 -3.85 -12.07 -4.97
C ALA A 225 -5.27 -11.58 -4.61
N ALA A 226 -5.45 -11.21 -3.33
CA ALA A 226 -6.70 -10.69 -2.79
C ALA A 226 -6.46 -9.53 -1.82
N GLY A 227 -7.53 -8.79 -1.50
CA GLY A 227 -7.47 -7.62 -0.63
C GLY A 227 -6.57 -6.52 -1.17
N ASP A 228 -5.94 -5.77 -0.27
CA ASP A 228 -5.11 -4.61 -0.62
C ASP A 228 -3.84 -4.95 -1.40
N THR A 229 -3.46 -6.22 -1.47
CA THR A 229 -2.36 -6.68 -2.33
C THR A 229 -2.73 -6.68 -3.82
N SER A 230 -4.02 -6.81 -4.14
CA SER A 230 -4.50 -6.95 -5.52
C SER A 230 -5.12 -5.66 -6.06
N LEU A 231 -5.05 -5.50 -7.37
CA LEU A 231 -5.79 -4.47 -8.10
C LEU A 231 -7.22 -4.94 -8.31
N VAL A 232 -8.07 -4.77 -7.31
CA VAL A 232 -9.49 -5.15 -7.36
C VAL A 232 -10.40 -3.93 -7.25
N ALA A 233 -11.66 -4.11 -7.66
CA ALA A 233 -12.66 -3.07 -7.47
C ALA A 233 -12.81 -2.74 -5.98
N ARG A 234 -13.07 -1.46 -5.70
CA ARG A 234 -13.24 -0.94 -4.34
C ARG A 234 -14.26 -1.76 -3.54
N GLY A 235 -13.87 -2.14 -2.37
CA GLY A 235 -14.75 -2.91 -1.50
C GLY A 235 -14.25 -3.01 -0.06
N HIS A 236 -13.08 -2.43 0.23
CA HIS A 236 -12.45 -2.51 1.56
C HIS A 236 -12.45 -3.96 2.08
N LEU A 237 -12.91 -4.19 3.29
CA LEU A 237 -13.03 -5.54 3.86
C LEU A 237 -13.95 -6.44 3.03
N THR A 238 -15.08 -5.92 2.53
CA THR A 238 -16.00 -6.71 1.70
C THR A 238 -15.32 -7.22 0.43
N GLY A 239 -14.57 -6.35 -0.27
CA GLY A 239 -13.78 -6.75 -1.42
C GLY A 239 -12.69 -7.76 -1.07
N ALA A 240 -12.02 -7.60 0.09
CA ALA A 240 -11.02 -8.55 0.54
C ALA A 240 -11.60 -9.95 0.81
N PHE A 241 -12.78 -10.04 1.42
CA PHE A 241 -13.47 -11.32 1.64
C PHE A 241 -13.92 -11.96 0.34
N VAL A 242 -14.61 -11.21 -0.52
CA VAL A 242 -15.12 -11.74 -1.80
C VAL A 242 -13.97 -12.23 -2.70
N PHE A 243 -12.96 -11.41 -2.90
CA PHE A 243 -11.80 -11.83 -3.72
C PHE A 243 -10.92 -12.88 -3.03
N GLY A 244 -10.93 -12.92 -1.70
CA GLY A 244 -10.29 -13.99 -0.93
C GLY A 244 -10.95 -15.35 -1.19
N GLU A 245 -12.29 -15.40 -1.21
CA GLU A 245 -13.08 -16.59 -1.55
C GLU A 245 -12.83 -17.03 -3.00
N ILE A 246 -12.96 -16.10 -3.96
CA ILE A 246 -12.68 -16.35 -5.38
C ILE A 246 -11.25 -16.90 -5.57
N ALA A 247 -10.26 -16.29 -4.91
CA ALA A 247 -8.88 -16.74 -4.99
C ALA A 247 -8.70 -18.15 -4.42
N ALA A 248 -9.37 -18.47 -3.31
CA ALA A 248 -9.29 -19.77 -2.66
C ALA A 248 -9.90 -20.87 -3.53
N GLU A 249 -11.07 -20.63 -4.13
CA GLU A 249 -11.73 -21.57 -5.05
C GLU A 249 -10.86 -21.81 -6.29
N SER A 250 -10.44 -20.74 -6.98
CA SER A 250 -9.61 -20.84 -8.18
C SER A 250 -8.24 -21.48 -7.91
N ALA A 251 -7.61 -21.16 -6.78
CA ALA A 251 -6.34 -21.77 -6.38
C ALA A 251 -6.49 -23.26 -6.06
N THR A 252 -7.61 -23.67 -5.45
CA THR A 252 -7.91 -25.07 -5.15
C THR A 252 -8.12 -25.88 -6.43
N GLU A 253 -8.87 -25.36 -7.38
CA GLU A 253 -9.04 -25.99 -8.69
C GLU A 253 -7.74 -26.12 -9.45
N HIS A 254 -6.91 -25.08 -9.45
CA HIS A 254 -5.58 -25.10 -10.05
C HIS A 254 -4.69 -26.17 -9.40
N ALA A 255 -4.65 -26.21 -8.08
CA ALA A 255 -3.84 -27.17 -7.32
C ALA A 255 -4.28 -28.64 -7.55
N ALA A 256 -5.58 -28.87 -7.80
CA ALA A 256 -6.09 -30.21 -8.12
C ALA A 256 -5.62 -30.73 -9.49
N ARG A 257 -5.39 -29.82 -10.44
CA ARG A 257 -4.96 -30.14 -11.81
C ARG A 257 -3.44 -30.08 -12.01
N THR A 258 -2.73 -29.50 -11.03
CA THR A 258 -1.28 -29.22 -11.13
C THR A 258 -0.49 -30.25 -10.32
N GLY A 259 0.51 -30.85 -10.94
CA GLY A 259 1.47 -31.72 -10.26
C GLY A 259 2.39 -30.95 -9.30
N ALA A 260 3.07 -31.65 -8.41
CA ALA A 260 4.14 -31.07 -7.62
C ALA A 260 5.22 -30.48 -8.55
N ALA A 261 5.85 -29.38 -8.13
CA ALA A 261 6.95 -28.78 -8.87
C ALA A 261 8.27 -29.43 -8.41
N ASP A 262 9.16 -29.66 -9.35
CA ASP A 262 10.58 -29.94 -9.04
C ASP A 262 11.29 -28.57 -8.93
N ILE A 263 11.32 -28.04 -7.71
CA ILE A 263 11.87 -26.72 -7.45
C ILE A 263 13.38 -26.77 -7.42
N ASP A 264 14.04 -25.92 -8.23
CA ASP A 264 15.48 -25.74 -8.15
C ASP A 264 15.91 -25.30 -6.74
N PRO A 265 16.67 -26.14 -6.01
CA PRO A 265 17.19 -25.80 -4.68
C PRO A 265 18.05 -24.52 -4.68
N GLY A 266 18.59 -24.13 -5.83
CA GLY A 266 19.36 -22.89 -6.02
C GLY A 266 18.58 -21.64 -5.70
N GLN A 267 17.25 -21.63 -5.86
CA GLN A 267 16.38 -20.50 -5.51
C GLN A 267 16.41 -20.25 -3.99
N ALA A 268 16.16 -21.26 -3.18
CA ALA A 268 16.23 -21.14 -1.72
C ALA A 268 17.67 -20.84 -1.24
N ALA A 269 18.68 -21.48 -1.86
CA ALA A 269 20.08 -21.21 -1.56
C ALA A 269 20.49 -19.76 -1.85
N CYS A 270 19.88 -19.12 -2.86
CA CYS A 270 20.09 -17.70 -3.15
C CYS A 270 19.60 -16.82 -1.98
N VAL A 271 18.41 -17.10 -1.44
CA VAL A 271 17.85 -16.38 -0.28
C VAL A 271 18.75 -16.55 0.95
N VAL A 272 19.25 -17.78 1.19
CA VAL A 272 20.19 -18.05 2.29
C VAL A 272 21.48 -17.25 2.12
N ARG A 273 22.05 -17.19 0.93
CA ARG A 273 23.25 -16.38 0.65
C ARG A 273 23.00 -14.89 0.89
N ALA A 274 21.88 -14.36 0.40
CA ALA A 274 21.49 -12.96 0.61
C ALA A 274 21.33 -12.63 2.10
N ARG A 275 20.67 -13.51 2.85
CA ARG A 275 20.53 -13.39 4.32
C ARG A 275 21.88 -13.36 5.02
N ASN A 276 22.79 -14.27 4.67
CA ASN A 276 24.10 -14.34 5.29
C ASN A 276 24.97 -13.10 4.94
N ALA A 277 24.91 -12.63 3.70
CA ALA A 277 25.57 -11.39 3.30
C ALA A 277 25.09 -10.19 4.10
N ARG A 278 23.78 -10.08 4.36
CA ARG A 278 23.22 -9.00 5.20
C ARG A 278 23.68 -9.12 6.66
N MET A 279 23.68 -10.32 7.24
CA MET A 279 24.17 -10.53 8.61
C MET A 279 25.67 -10.22 8.77
N ALA A 280 26.45 -10.29 7.70
CA ALA A 280 27.86 -9.87 7.69
C ALA A 280 28.06 -8.34 7.79
N GLN A 281 26.99 -7.55 7.66
CA GLN A 281 27.03 -6.05 7.72
C GLN A 281 27.03 -5.50 9.15
N GLY A 282 27.31 -6.28 10.16
CA GLY A 282 27.24 -5.89 11.58
C GLY A 282 28.15 -4.73 11.98
N ALA A 283 29.24 -4.46 11.25
CA ALA A 283 30.17 -3.38 11.48
C ALA A 283 29.84 -2.07 10.72
N ASN A 284 28.85 -2.08 9.84
CA ASN A 284 28.47 -0.91 9.05
C ASN A 284 28.04 0.27 9.93
N PRO A 285 28.25 1.53 9.48
CA PRO A 285 28.07 2.71 10.33
C PRO A 285 26.62 3.12 10.57
N VAL A 286 25.70 2.86 9.63
CA VAL A 286 24.36 3.44 9.63
C VAL A 286 23.35 2.49 10.28
N PRO A 287 22.68 2.87 11.39
CA PRO A 287 21.59 2.08 11.95
C PRO A 287 20.43 1.92 10.97
N VAL A 288 19.79 0.74 10.97
CA VAL A 288 18.70 0.44 10.03
C VAL A 288 17.51 1.40 10.18
N GLN A 289 17.20 1.84 11.40
CA GLN A 289 16.10 2.77 11.68
C GLN A 289 16.36 4.18 11.12
N GLU A 290 17.58 4.66 11.24
CA GLU A 290 17.98 5.97 10.67
C GLU A 290 17.94 5.92 9.15
N PHE A 291 18.32 4.80 8.57
CA PHE A 291 18.27 4.60 7.12
C PHE A 291 16.82 4.54 6.62
N GLU A 292 15.92 3.81 7.31
CA GLU A 292 14.48 3.82 6.98
C GLU A 292 13.90 5.23 6.98
N TYR A 293 14.21 6.02 8.02
CA TYR A 293 13.75 7.42 8.11
C TYR A 293 14.20 8.22 6.89
N LYS A 294 15.45 8.09 6.49
CA LYS A 294 16.03 8.77 5.32
C LYS A 294 15.31 8.39 4.03
N VAL A 295 15.04 7.09 3.81
CA VAL A 295 14.31 6.60 2.64
C VAL A 295 12.91 7.19 2.59
N ARG A 296 12.15 7.07 3.68
CA ARG A 296 10.78 7.57 3.78
C ARG A 296 10.70 9.09 3.65
N ARG A 297 11.72 9.81 4.12
CA ARG A 297 11.84 11.26 3.92
C ARG A 297 11.95 11.61 2.43
N MET A 298 12.77 10.90 1.67
CA MET A 298 12.91 11.15 0.24
C MET A 298 11.63 10.79 -0.54
N ILE A 299 10.85 9.81 -0.07
CA ILE A 299 9.52 9.52 -0.62
C ILE A 299 8.60 10.73 -0.42
N ASN A 300 8.56 11.33 0.77
CA ASN A 300 7.77 12.53 1.03
C ASN A 300 8.20 13.71 0.14
N ASP A 301 9.49 13.92 -0.02
CA ASP A 301 10.01 15.07 -0.74
C ASP A 301 9.80 14.96 -2.27
N TYR A 302 9.82 13.74 -2.83
CA TYR A 302 9.90 13.54 -4.28
C TYR A 302 8.78 12.70 -4.92
N ILE A 303 8.08 11.85 -4.17
CA ILE A 303 7.02 10.97 -4.69
C ILE A 303 5.63 11.44 -4.29
N VAL A 304 5.50 12.03 -3.10
CA VAL A 304 4.23 12.58 -2.62
C VAL A 304 3.77 13.74 -3.51
N PRO A 305 2.50 13.79 -3.92
CA PRO A 305 1.95 14.93 -4.65
C PRO A 305 2.06 16.25 -3.88
N PRO A 306 2.26 17.37 -4.58
CA PRO A 306 2.30 17.54 -6.04
C PRO A 306 3.60 17.05 -6.64
N LYS A 307 3.48 16.31 -7.77
CA LYS A 307 4.60 15.70 -8.51
C LYS A 307 4.96 16.55 -9.73
N ASN A 308 6.17 16.39 -10.25
CA ASN A 308 6.60 16.86 -11.55
C ASN A 308 7.82 16.04 -12.02
N GLU A 309 8.23 16.24 -13.28
CA GLU A 309 9.34 15.50 -13.88
C GLU A 309 10.61 15.56 -13.04
N TYR A 310 11.01 16.78 -12.61
CA TYR A 310 12.20 16.99 -11.78
C TYR A 310 12.16 16.17 -10.48
N LYS A 311 11.04 16.21 -9.74
CA LYS A 311 10.89 15.47 -8.49
C LYS A 311 11.00 13.97 -8.72
N LEU A 312 10.36 13.46 -9.77
CA LEU A 312 10.36 12.03 -10.08
C LEU A 312 11.73 11.52 -10.52
N ASP A 313 12.49 12.32 -11.29
CA ASP A 313 13.89 12.00 -11.62
C ASP A 313 14.77 11.96 -10.36
N ARG A 314 14.60 12.90 -9.44
CA ARG A 314 15.30 12.89 -8.16
C ARG A 314 14.91 11.70 -7.30
N ALA A 315 13.62 11.30 -7.30
CA ALA A 315 13.16 10.09 -6.62
C ALA A 315 13.88 8.85 -7.14
N LEU A 316 13.91 8.64 -8.46
CA LEU A 316 14.58 7.49 -9.06
C LEU A 316 16.08 7.46 -8.75
N TRP A 317 16.74 8.62 -8.83
CA TRP A 317 18.15 8.73 -8.45
C TRP A 317 18.41 8.37 -6.98
N TRP A 318 17.56 8.82 -6.05
CA TRP A 318 17.67 8.46 -4.63
C TRP A 318 17.40 6.98 -4.38
N MET A 319 16.39 6.40 -5.03
CA MET A 319 16.06 4.98 -4.82
C MET A 319 17.18 4.06 -5.32
N ASP A 320 17.83 4.38 -6.45
CA ASP A 320 19.02 3.65 -6.92
C ASP A 320 20.18 3.75 -5.91
N ARG A 321 20.45 4.96 -5.43
CA ARG A 321 21.47 5.20 -4.41
C ARG A 321 21.17 4.45 -3.11
N PHE A 322 19.93 4.49 -2.62
CA PHE A 322 19.54 3.80 -1.39
C PHE A 322 19.67 2.28 -1.49
N ARG A 323 19.39 1.71 -2.65
CA ARG A 323 19.61 0.27 -2.89
C ARG A 323 21.09 -0.12 -2.69
N LYS A 324 21.99 0.69 -3.20
CA LYS A 324 23.45 0.51 -3.03
C LYS A 324 23.89 0.74 -1.58
N GLU A 325 23.38 1.79 -0.94
CA GLU A 325 23.68 2.11 0.46
C GLU A 325 23.12 1.04 1.43
N LEU A 326 21.94 0.47 1.15
CA LEU A 326 21.34 -0.58 1.98
C LEU A 326 22.27 -1.82 2.09
N SER A 327 22.93 -2.18 1.02
CA SER A 327 23.87 -3.31 1.00
C SER A 327 25.28 -2.94 1.46
N GLY A 328 25.69 -1.67 1.39
CA GLY A 328 27.07 -1.24 1.69
C GLY A 328 27.26 -0.51 2.99
N LEU A 329 26.26 0.19 3.50
CA LEU A 329 26.40 1.12 4.65
C LEU A 329 25.49 0.80 5.84
N VAL A 330 24.39 0.07 5.63
CA VAL A 330 23.42 -0.22 6.70
C VAL A 330 23.93 -1.33 7.60
N ARG A 331 23.82 -1.10 8.90
CA ARG A 331 24.26 -2.02 9.95
C ARG A 331 23.17 -3.03 10.27
N VAL A 332 23.51 -4.34 10.21
CA VAL A 332 22.62 -5.44 10.56
C VAL A 332 23.31 -6.30 11.63
N ARG A 333 22.92 -6.17 12.90
CA ARG A 333 23.49 -6.88 14.05
C ARG A 333 22.60 -7.98 14.57
N THR A 334 21.32 -7.81 14.43
CA THR A 334 20.31 -8.71 15.00
C THR A 334 19.37 -9.22 13.92
N VAL A 335 18.62 -10.28 14.23
CA VAL A 335 17.54 -10.75 13.35
C VAL A 335 16.48 -9.65 13.16
N HIS A 336 16.29 -8.78 14.18
CA HIS A 336 15.40 -7.63 14.05
C HIS A 336 15.89 -6.64 12.98
N ASP A 337 17.15 -6.28 13.00
CA ASP A 337 17.73 -5.40 11.97
C ASP A 337 17.65 -6.04 10.58
N LEU A 338 17.81 -7.37 10.52
CA LEU A 338 17.76 -8.12 9.27
C LEU A 338 16.38 -8.01 8.60
N PHE A 339 15.30 -8.30 9.32
CA PHE A 339 13.99 -8.19 8.69
C PHE A 339 13.60 -6.73 8.41
N LYS A 340 14.06 -5.76 9.23
CA LYS A 340 13.93 -4.33 8.92
C LYS A 340 14.65 -3.94 7.62
N ALA A 341 15.80 -4.51 7.35
CA ALA A 341 16.50 -4.28 6.08
C ALA A 341 15.72 -4.82 4.88
N TYR A 342 15.03 -5.97 5.01
CA TYR A 342 14.13 -6.48 3.96
C TYR A 342 12.89 -5.60 3.78
N GLU A 343 12.29 -5.12 4.86
CA GLU A 343 11.18 -4.16 4.78
C GLU A 343 11.58 -2.89 4.03
N ILE A 344 12.77 -2.34 4.32
CA ILE A 344 13.29 -1.14 3.63
C ILE A 344 13.53 -1.43 2.14
N GLU A 345 14.04 -2.60 1.79
CA GLU A 345 14.20 -3.01 0.39
C GLU A 345 12.87 -3.00 -0.36
N ASN A 346 11.81 -3.53 0.25
CA ASN A 346 10.46 -3.50 -0.31
C ASN A 346 9.94 -2.06 -0.43
N ILE A 347 10.17 -1.20 0.55
CA ILE A 347 9.80 0.23 0.48
C ILE A 347 10.51 0.92 -0.69
N ILE A 348 11.82 0.69 -0.87
CA ILE A 348 12.61 1.24 -1.98
C ILE A 348 12.08 0.72 -3.33
N GLN A 349 11.75 -0.57 -3.43
CA GLN A 349 11.19 -1.15 -4.64
C GLN A 349 9.82 -0.53 -4.97
N CYS A 350 8.91 -0.43 -4.02
CA CYS A 350 7.62 0.22 -4.19
C CYS A 350 7.76 1.71 -4.59
N ALA A 351 8.73 2.41 -4.00
CA ALA A 351 9.02 3.80 -4.34
C ALA A 351 9.54 3.95 -5.78
N THR A 352 10.41 3.04 -6.22
CA THR A 352 10.89 2.97 -7.60
C THR A 352 9.72 2.77 -8.59
N LEU A 353 8.87 1.77 -8.32
CA LEU A 353 7.69 1.47 -9.14
C LEU A 353 6.72 2.67 -9.20
N SER A 354 6.50 3.32 -8.05
CA SER A 354 5.63 4.50 -7.96
C SER A 354 6.20 5.70 -8.74
N ALA A 355 7.50 5.93 -8.66
CA ALA A 355 8.14 7.01 -9.41
C ALA A 355 8.11 6.75 -10.92
N VAL A 356 8.39 5.52 -11.38
CA VAL A 356 8.32 5.12 -12.79
C VAL A 356 6.90 5.30 -13.33
N ALA A 357 5.89 4.75 -12.66
CA ALA A 357 4.50 4.88 -13.09
C ALA A 357 4.02 6.34 -13.08
N SER A 358 4.41 7.11 -12.05
CA SER A 358 4.06 8.53 -11.96
C SER A 358 4.72 9.37 -13.06
N LYS A 359 5.94 9.03 -13.46
CA LYS A 359 6.66 9.72 -14.54
C LYS A 359 6.02 9.42 -15.89
N GLU A 360 5.60 8.17 -16.11
CA GLU A 360 4.93 7.74 -17.32
C GLU A 360 3.59 8.43 -17.54
N ARG A 361 2.74 8.58 -16.48
CA ARG A 361 1.42 9.23 -16.61
C ARG A 361 1.55 10.75 -16.70
N LYS A 362 1.31 11.28 -17.89
CA LYS A 362 1.42 12.73 -18.20
C LYS A 362 0.05 13.41 -18.15
N GLU A 363 -0.61 13.31 -17.03
CA GLU A 363 -1.88 13.98 -16.69
C GLU A 363 -2.02 14.08 -15.18
N SER A 364 -3.07 14.74 -14.70
CA SER A 364 -3.53 14.71 -13.29
C SER A 364 -4.87 14.02 -13.20
N ARG A 365 -5.00 13.03 -12.28
CA ARG A 365 -6.21 12.24 -12.12
C ARG A 365 -6.44 11.88 -10.66
N TRP A 366 -7.69 11.86 -10.21
CA TRP A 366 -8.08 11.50 -8.86
C TRP A 366 -7.53 12.47 -7.79
N GLY A 367 -7.45 13.77 -8.11
CA GLY A 367 -6.96 14.80 -7.20
C GLY A 367 -5.52 14.50 -6.76
N MET A 368 -5.26 14.62 -5.46
CA MET A 368 -3.91 14.41 -4.92
C MET A 368 -3.40 12.96 -4.96
N TRP A 369 -4.16 12.00 -5.44
CA TRP A 369 -3.61 10.66 -5.62
C TRP A 369 -2.62 10.59 -6.79
N HIS A 370 -2.88 11.38 -7.84
CA HIS A 370 -1.91 11.60 -8.90
C HIS A 370 -2.07 13.02 -9.44
N PHE A 371 -1.38 13.96 -8.81
CA PHE A 371 -1.37 15.36 -9.25
C PHE A 371 0.02 15.76 -9.74
N ARG A 372 0.08 16.16 -11.01
CA ARG A 372 1.28 16.62 -11.71
C ARG A 372 1.19 18.12 -11.97
N THR A 373 2.15 18.91 -11.46
CA THR A 373 2.18 20.37 -11.72
C THR A 373 2.59 20.71 -13.14
N ASP A 374 3.33 19.83 -13.79
CA ASP A 374 3.74 19.95 -15.21
C ASP A 374 2.66 19.42 -16.19
N TYR A 375 1.69 18.63 -15.71
CA TYR A 375 0.52 18.14 -16.44
C TYR A 375 -0.73 18.23 -15.57
N PRO A 376 -1.24 19.46 -15.26
CA PRO A 376 -2.27 19.65 -14.25
C PRO A 376 -3.66 19.18 -14.67
N GLU A 377 -3.88 19.04 -15.98
CA GLU A 377 -5.19 18.67 -16.53
C GLU A 377 -5.37 17.16 -16.66
N ARG A 378 -6.62 16.73 -16.59
CA ARG A 378 -7.03 15.36 -16.92
C ARG A 378 -7.13 15.21 -18.43
N ASN A 379 -6.61 14.11 -18.95
CA ASN A 379 -6.62 13.81 -20.39
C ASN A 379 -7.16 12.39 -20.65
N ASP A 380 -8.49 12.25 -20.70
CA ASP A 380 -9.15 10.96 -20.93
C ASP A 380 -8.84 10.35 -22.28
N ARG A 381 -8.58 11.18 -23.31
CA ARG A 381 -8.30 10.71 -24.67
C ARG A 381 -7.04 9.83 -24.72
N GLU A 382 -6.01 10.22 -23.99
CA GLU A 382 -4.72 9.51 -24.01
C GLU A 382 -4.54 8.58 -22.81
N TRP A 383 -5.20 8.88 -21.66
CA TRP A 383 -4.89 8.26 -20.40
C TRP A 383 -6.03 7.44 -19.77
N THR A 384 -7.12 7.12 -20.51
CA THR A 384 -8.09 6.10 -20.10
C THR A 384 -7.49 4.70 -20.27
N LYS A 385 -6.40 4.45 -19.57
CA LYS A 385 -5.63 3.21 -19.62
C LYS A 385 -4.92 2.95 -18.30
N HIS A 386 -4.62 1.69 -18.04
CA HIS A 386 -3.75 1.27 -16.95
C HIS A 386 -2.29 1.31 -17.38
N ILE A 387 -1.43 1.85 -16.54
CA ILE A 387 0.01 1.66 -16.63
C ILE A 387 0.32 0.33 -15.98
N VAL A 388 1.00 -0.54 -16.70
CA VAL A 388 1.37 -1.88 -16.26
C VAL A 388 2.87 -1.96 -16.13
N LEU A 389 3.31 -2.40 -14.96
CA LEU A 389 4.70 -2.57 -14.61
C LEU A 389 5.04 -4.06 -14.54
N THR A 390 6.07 -4.45 -15.24
CA THR A 390 6.64 -5.80 -15.17
C THR A 390 8.15 -5.71 -14.98
N ARG A 391 8.72 -6.72 -14.39
CA ARG A 391 10.16 -6.86 -14.26
C ARG A 391 10.78 -7.21 -15.61
N GLY A 392 11.91 -6.59 -15.94
CA GLY A 392 12.77 -7.01 -17.04
C GLY A 392 13.78 -8.10 -16.63
N GLU A 393 15.03 -7.92 -16.99
CA GLU A 393 16.09 -8.91 -16.66
C GLU A 393 16.43 -8.91 -15.17
N SER A 394 16.34 -7.76 -14.52
CA SER A 394 16.50 -7.61 -13.07
C SER A 394 15.31 -6.88 -12.44
N PRO A 395 15.17 -6.93 -11.10
CA PRO A 395 14.13 -6.16 -10.41
C PRO A 395 14.24 -4.63 -10.58
N GLU A 396 15.41 -4.13 -10.96
CA GLU A 396 15.67 -2.72 -11.24
C GLU A 396 15.24 -2.32 -12.64
N ASP A 397 15.21 -3.26 -13.57
CA ASP A 397 14.74 -3.06 -14.94
C ASP A 397 13.20 -3.11 -14.97
N VAL A 398 12.58 -1.93 -14.83
CA VAL A 398 11.13 -1.78 -14.82
C VAL A 398 10.62 -1.56 -16.23
N ARG A 399 9.93 -2.54 -16.78
CA ARG A 399 9.26 -2.42 -18.08
C ARG A 399 7.86 -1.84 -17.91
N VAL A 400 7.54 -0.87 -18.73
CA VAL A 400 6.24 -0.18 -18.74
C VAL A 400 5.47 -0.57 -19.99
N SER A 401 4.21 -0.90 -19.82
CA SER A 401 3.25 -1.09 -20.91
C SER A 401 1.88 -0.49 -20.53
N HIS A 402 0.97 -0.44 -21.49
CA HIS A 402 -0.35 0.16 -21.29
C HIS A 402 -1.45 -0.85 -21.67
N VAL A 403 -2.54 -0.85 -20.90
CA VAL A 403 -3.74 -1.64 -21.19
C VAL A 403 -4.95 -0.71 -21.12
N SER A 404 -5.75 -0.67 -22.20
CA SER A 404 -6.98 0.13 -22.24
C SER A 404 -7.97 -0.34 -21.16
N VAL A 405 -8.70 0.61 -20.56
CA VAL A 405 -9.77 0.29 -19.61
C VAL A 405 -10.95 -0.38 -20.32
N ASP A 406 -11.20 -0.05 -21.60
CA ASP A 406 -12.31 -0.60 -22.38
C ASP A 406 -12.16 -2.11 -22.69
N THR A 407 -10.96 -2.65 -22.59
CA THR A 407 -10.72 -4.10 -22.79
C THR A 407 -11.10 -4.96 -21.60
N MET A 408 -11.52 -4.37 -20.48
CA MET A 408 -11.96 -5.12 -19.29
C MET A 408 -13.39 -5.65 -19.39
N GLY A 409 -14.15 -5.27 -20.41
CA GLY A 409 -15.53 -5.72 -20.65
C GLY A 409 -15.76 -6.62 -21.85
N GLY A 410 -14.75 -6.95 -22.62
CA GLY A 410 -14.88 -7.60 -23.93
C GLY A 410 -14.04 -8.86 -24.13
N GLY A 411 -14.08 -9.78 -23.23
CA GLY A 411 -13.42 -11.08 -23.36
C GLY A 411 -14.21 -12.16 -22.61
N ALA A 412 -15.28 -12.64 -23.24
CA ALA A 412 -15.94 -13.87 -22.87
C ALA A 412 -15.10 -15.08 -23.33
#